data_8ba51f7c9f1dce267c8b7a982dbae610
#
_entry.id   8ba51f7c9f1dce267c8b7a982dbae610
#
_cell.length_a   1.000
_cell.length_b   1.000
_cell.length_c   1.000
_cell.angle_alpha   90.00
_cell.angle_beta   90.00
_cell.angle_gamma   90.00
#
_symmetry.space_group_name_H-M   'P 1'
#
loop_
_entity.id
_entity.type
_entity.pdbx_description
1 polymer ?
#
loop_
_entity_poly.entity_id
_entity_poly.type
_entity_poly.pdbx_seq_one_letter_code
_entity_poly.pdbx_strand_id
1 'polypeptide(L)'
;FSPMNNFYYIPGQELQGDIDLHMNAPEAYVENPAKATGNDKFDAWPGINDWYETVKLNYGVDYMNWRIGHFDPVPDTWNKMLDILLFWASKEIDGFRCDMAEMVPVEFWGWAIPQVKEKFPHIIFIAEVYNPNEYRNYIFNGHFDYLYDKVGLYDTLRALTCGHETATNIPFRW
;
A
#
# COMPACT_ATOMS: atom_id res chain seq x y z
N PHE A 1 4.06 12.06 -15.93
CA PHE A 1 3.96 10.68 -15.41
C PHE A 1 4.66 9.70 -16.35
N SER A 2 5.33 8.70 -15.79
CA SER A 2 5.86 7.54 -16.52
C SER A 2 5.69 6.29 -15.67
N PRO A 3 5.02 5.25 -16.18
CA PRO A 3 4.81 4.01 -15.41
C PRO A 3 6.11 3.25 -15.13
N MET A 4 7.20 3.57 -15.84
CA MET A 4 8.52 2.97 -15.64
C MET A 4 9.35 3.64 -14.54
N ASN A 5 8.94 4.80 -14.02
CA ASN A 5 9.54 5.39 -12.83
C ASN A 5 9.10 4.61 -11.59
N ASN A 6 10.01 4.38 -10.64
CA ASN A 6 9.66 3.69 -9.39
C ASN A 6 8.94 4.58 -8.37
N PHE A 7 9.00 5.90 -8.55
CA PHE A 7 8.38 6.89 -7.66
C PHE A 7 7.57 7.91 -8.46
N TYR A 8 6.67 8.61 -7.78
CA TYR A 8 5.96 9.75 -8.32
C TYR A 8 6.77 11.02 -8.05
N TYR A 9 7.44 11.52 -9.08
CA TYR A 9 8.20 12.76 -9.00
C TYR A 9 7.32 13.98 -9.24
N ILE A 10 7.69 15.10 -8.60
CA ILE A 10 7.07 16.42 -8.74
C ILE A 10 8.08 17.33 -9.43
N PRO A 11 8.13 17.33 -10.78
CA PRO A 11 9.18 17.99 -11.53
C PRO A 11 9.26 19.50 -11.27
N GLY A 12 10.48 20.00 -11.09
CA GLY A 12 10.73 21.42 -10.89
C GLY A 12 10.42 21.95 -9.50
N GLN A 13 10.08 21.07 -8.55
CA GLN A 13 9.84 21.45 -7.17
C GLN A 13 10.77 20.69 -6.23
N GLU A 14 11.31 21.38 -5.25
CA GLU A 14 12.07 20.81 -4.16
C GLU A 14 11.13 20.57 -2.97
N LEU A 15 11.34 19.48 -2.24
CA LEU A 15 10.55 19.16 -1.05
C LEU A 15 10.60 20.31 -0.05
N GLN A 16 9.45 20.78 0.32
CA GLN A 16 9.21 21.85 1.31
C GLN A 16 8.33 21.28 2.42
N GLY A 17 7.98 22.09 3.40
CA GLY A 17 6.98 21.73 4.42
C GLY A 17 7.18 22.57 5.67
N ASP A 18 6.19 22.49 6.57
CA ASP A 18 6.26 23.06 7.91
C ASP A 18 7.12 22.24 8.87
N ILE A 19 7.79 21.22 8.33
CA ILE A 19 8.60 20.25 9.08
C ILE A 19 10.05 20.65 8.91
N ASP A 20 10.76 20.84 10.03
CA ASP A 20 12.21 21.00 10.01
C ASP A 20 12.87 19.67 9.67
N LEU A 21 13.04 19.41 8.36
CA LEU A 21 13.73 18.22 7.84
C LEU A 21 15.23 18.24 8.19
N HIS A 22 15.72 19.32 8.79
CA HIS A 22 17.13 19.51 9.12
C HIS A 22 17.44 19.31 10.60
N MET A 23 16.43 19.02 11.43
CA MET A 23 16.62 18.84 12.87
C MET A 23 17.71 17.80 13.17
N ASN A 24 18.82 18.28 13.74
CA ASN A 24 19.95 17.47 14.18
C ASN A 24 20.73 16.68 13.09
N ALA A 25 20.53 17.00 11.81
CA ALA A 25 21.34 16.42 10.76
C ALA A 25 22.63 17.21 10.53
N PRO A 26 23.80 16.58 10.40
CA PRO A 26 25.05 17.27 10.09
C PRO A 26 25.05 17.92 8.70
N GLU A 27 24.19 17.44 7.79
CA GLU A 27 23.93 18.01 6.48
C GLU A 27 22.42 18.11 6.26
N ALA A 28 21.99 19.21 5.63
CA ALA A 28 20.58 19.42 5.29
C ALA A 28 20.11 18.35 4.29
N TYR A 29 18.98 17.70 4.57
CA TYR A 29 18.34 16.82 3.60
C TYR A 29 17.71 17.66 2.49
N VAL A 30 18.05 17.37 1.24
CA VAL A 30 17.50 18.01 0.05
C VAL A 30 16.92 16.95 -0.87
N GLU A 31 15.63 17.08 -1.20
CA GLU A 31 14.96 16.23 -2.18
C GLU A 31 14.48 17.06 -3.37
N ASN A 32 15.22 16.98 -4.49
CA ASN A 32 14.91 17.70 -5.73
C ASN A 32 15.12 16.78 -6.94
N PRO A 33 14.06 16.43 -7.70
CA PRO A 33 12.67 16.84 -7.48
C PRO A 33 12.04 16.14 -6.25
N ALA A 34 11.09 16.81 -5.64
CA ALA A 34 10.25 16.20 -4.58
C ALA A 34 9.53 14.97 -5.11
N LYS A 35 9.13 14.07 -4.19
CA LYS A 35 8.35 12.87 -4.48
C LYS A 35 7.05 12.90 -3.69
N ALA A 36 6.02 12.25 -4.22
CA ALA A 36 4.78 12.06 -3.49
C ALA A 36 4.99 11.19 -2.25
N THR A 37 4.30 11.50 -1.15
CA THR A 37 4.32 10.71 0.08
C THR A 37 3.52 9.41 -0.05
N GLY A 38 3.77 8.45 0.83
CA GLY A 38 3.09 7.16 0.83
C GLY A 38 1.57 7.25 0.95
N ASN A 39 1.05 8.30 1.61
CA ASN A 39 -0.38 8.55 1.77
C ASN A 39 -1.00 9.48 0.73
N ASP A 40 -0.45 9.51 -0.49
CA ASP A 40 -1.05 10.17 -1.65
C ASP A 40 -1.01 11.71 -1.64
N LYS A 41 0.00 12.32 -1.01
CA LYS A 41 0.26 13.74 -1.14
C LYS A 41 1.13 13.98 -2.37
N PHE A 42 0.51 14.47 -3.47
CA PHE A 42 1.16 14.67 -4.79
C PHE A 42 1.61 16.12 -5.00
N ASP A 43 2.20 16.74 -3.99
CA ASP A 43 2.84 18.06 -4.08
C ASP A 43 4.11 18.13 -3.23
N ALA A 44 4.84 19.24 -3.30
CA ALA A 44 6.10 19.40 -2.59
C ALA A 44 5.95 19.93 -1.15
N TRP A 45 4.72 20.05 -0.63
CA TRP A 45 4.40 20.65 0.67
C TRP A 45 3.65 19.68 1.59
N PRO A 46 4.25 18.53 2.00
CA PRO A 46 3.62 17.64 2.96
C PRO A 46 3.52 18.32 4.34
N GLY A 47 2.37 18.17 4.98
CA GLY A 47 2.16 18.58 6.37
C GLY A 47 2.59 17.50 7.35
N ILE A 48 2.53 17.81 8.65
CA ILE A 48 2.94 16.87 9.72
C ILE A 48 2.11 15.58 9.77
N ASN A 49 0.88 15.60 9.26
CA ASN A 49 -0.01 14.43 9.20
C ASN A 49 0.09 13.68 7.86
N ASP A 50 0.80 14.23 6.88
CA ASP A 50 1.17 13.50 5.68
C ASP A 50 2.38 12.63 6.02
N TRP A 51 2.48 11.45 5.43
CA TRP A 51 3.59 10.53 5.73
C TRP A 51 4.89 11.01 5.06
N TYR A 52 5.36 12.19 5.47
CA TYR A 52 6.48 12.91 4.87
C TYR A 52 7.81 12.15 4.91
N GLU A 53 7.95 11.18 5.82
CA GLU A 53 9.08 10.28 5.93
C GLU A 53 9.04 9.12 4.94
N THR A 54 7.99 9.03 4.13
CA THR A 54 7.77 7.97 3.15
C THR A 54 7.79 8.50 1.73
N VAL A 55 8.01 7.60 0.77
CA VAL A 55 7.92 7.90 -0.66
C VAL A 55 6.96 6.90 -1.31
N LYS A 56 5.96 7.41 -2.05
CA LYS A 56 5.02 6.56 -2.76
C LYS A 56 5.68 5.80 -3.91
N LEU A 57 5.56 4.48 -3.88
CA LEU A 57 5.97 3.62 -4.99
C LEU A 57 4.98 3.72 -6.15
N ASN A 58 5.52 3.81 -7.35
CA ASN A 58 4.72 3.92 -8.57
C ASN A 58 4.39 2.52 -9.13
N TYR A 59 3.17 2.08 -8.91
CA TYR A 59 2.64 0.84 -9.47
C TYR A 59 1.94 1.03 -10.83
N GLY A 60 2.22 2.11 -11.54
CA GLY A 60 1.68 2.36 -12.89
C GLY A 60 0.31 3.05 -12.91
N VAL A 61 -0.17 3.58 -11.79
CA VAL A 61 -1.43 4.35 -11.73
C VAL A 61 -1.14 5.84 -11.84
N ASP A 62 -1.70 6.52 -12.82
CA ASP A 62 -1.59 7.98 -12.96
C ASP A 62 -2.66 8.68 -12.11
N TYR A 63 -2.31 8.95 -10.85
CA TYR A 63 -3.21 9.58 -9.88
C TYR A 63 -3.62 11.00 -10.25
N MET A 64 -2.78 11.72 -11.02
CA MET A 64 -3.06 13.09 -11.44
C MET A 64 -3.89 13.16 -12.70
N ASN A 65 -4.16 12.02 -13.35
CA ASN A 65 -4.96 11.90 -14.55
C ASN A 65 -6.01 10.78 -14.37
N TRP A 66 -7.05 11.06 -13.58
CA TRP A 66 -8.22 10.17 -13.37
C TRP A 66 -7.88 8.77 -12.87
N ARG A 67 -6.71 8.56 -12.26
CA ARG A 67 -6.23 7.26 -11.77
C ARG A 67 -6.15 6.20 -12.88
N ILE A 68 -5.80 6.62 -14.09
CA ILE A 68 -5.65 5.69 -15.22
C ILE A 68 -4.49 4.73 -14.93
N GLY A 69 -4.78 3.43 -15.06
CA GLY A 69 -3.77 2.37 -14.96
C GLY A 69 -2.98 2.22 -16.25
N HIS A 70 -1.66 2.12 -16.13
CA HIS A 70 -0.71 1.89 -17.22
C HIS A 70 0.10 0.63 -16.86
N PHE A 71 -0.45 -0.55 -17.20
CA PHE A 71 0.08 -1.86 -16.79
C PHE A 71 0.65 -2.66 -17.96
N ASP A 72 0.61 -2.12 -19.17
CA ASP A 72 1.23 -2.68 -20.37
C ASP A 72 2.08 -1.57 -21.06
N PRO A 73 3.43 -1.73 -21.11
CA PRO A 73 4.19 -2.81 -20.48
C PRO A 73 4.11 -2.79 -18.95
N VAL A 74 4.37 -3.96 -18.33
CA VAL A 74 4.39 -4.10 -16.87
C VAL A 74 5.33 -3.07 -16.24
N PRO A 75 4.87 -2.29 -15.23
CA PRO A 75 5.71 -1.30 -14.56
C PRO A 75 6.96 -1.91 -13.92
N ASP A 76 8.07 -1.19 -13.94
CA ASP A 76 9.34 -1.65 -13.38
C ASP A 76 9.24 -1.98 -11.88
N THR A 77 8.44 -1.23 -11.13
CA THR A 77 8.14 -1.49 -9.72
C THR A 77 7.55 -2.88 -9.49
N TRP A 78 6.68 -3.37 -10.39
CA TRP A 78 6.07 -4.69 -10.24
C TRP A 78 7.11 -5.79 -10.29
N ASN A 79 8.05 -5.73 -11.24
CA ASN A 79 9.12 -6.72 -11.35
C ASN A 79 10.00 -6.72 -10.10
N LYS A 80 10.38 -5.54 -9.59
CA LYS A 80 11.18 -5.40 -8.37
C LYS A 80 10.46 -5.94 -7.14
N MET A 81 9.17 -5.65 -7.00
CA MET A 81 8.38 -6.16 -5.87
C MET A 81 8.15 -7.67 -5.96
N LEU A 82 7.96 -8.21 -7.16
CA LEU A 82 7.90 -9.67 -7.35
C LEU A 82 9.22 -10.33 -6.94
N ASP A 83 10.37 -9.77 -7.33
CA ASP A 83 11.68 -10.28 -6.94
C ASP A 83 11.85 -10.29 -5.41
N ILE A 84 11.39 -9.23 -4.71
CA ILE A 84 11.40 -9.15 -3.25
C ILE A 84 10.51 -10.25 -2.63
N LEU A 85 9.28 -10.43 -3.14
CA LEU A 85 8.37 -11.47 -2.67
C LEU A 85 8.97 -12.88 -2.87
N LEU A 86 9.54 -13.15 -4.04
CA LEU A 86 10.19 -14.43 -4.35
C LEU A 86 11.43 -14.67 -3.47
N PHE A 87 12.23 -13.62 -3.22
CA PHE A 87 13.39 -13.70 -2.33
C PHE A 87 12.97 -14.13 -0.92
N TRP A 88 11.97 -13.48 -0.33
CA TRP A 88 11.53 -13.83 1.02
C TRP A 88 10.80 -15.17 1.06
N ALA A 89 9.98 -15.50 0.07
CA ALA A 89 9.34 -16.80 -0.04
C ALA A 89 10.37 -17.94 -0.06
N SER A 90 11.55 -17.73 -0.66
CA SER A 90 12.65 -18.70 -0.67
C SER A 90 13.33 -18.92 0.69
N LYS A 91 12.98 -18.13 1.72
CA LYS A 91 13.51 -18.23 3.10
C LYS A 91 12.62 -19.08 4.01
N GLU A 92 11.76 -19.91 3.44
CA GLU A 92 10.89 -20.83 4.19
C GLU A 92 9.92 -20.13 5.15
N ILE A 93 9.46 -18.93 4.80
CA ILE A 93 8.39 -18.24 5.54
C ILE A 93 7.03 -18.84 5.20
N ASP A 94 6.04 -18.69 6.08
CA ASP A 94 4.68 -19.22 5.89
C ASP A 94 3.81 -18.30 5.02
N GLY A 95 4.10 -17.01 4.97
CA GLY A 95 3.28 -16.07 4.20
C GLY A 95 3.68 -14.61 4.36
N PHE A 96 2.87 -13.75 3.77
CA PHE A 96 3.02 -12.29 3.79
C PHE A 96 1.78 -11.63 4.38
N ARG A 97 1.97 -10.75 5.34
CA ARG A 97 0.99 -9.72 5.71
C ARG A 97 1.29 -8.48 4.89
N CYS A 98 0.34 -8.06 4.08
CA CYS A 98 0.49 -6.93 3.17
C CYS A 98 -0.17 -5.69 3.80
N ASP A 99 0.67 -4.79 4.28
CA ASP A 99 0.28 -3.52 4.90
C ASP A 99 -0.38 -2.61 3.87
N MET A 100 -1.52 -1.99 4.24
CA MET A 100 -2.24 -1.06 3.37
C MET A 100 -2.40 -1.56 1.93
N ALA A 101 -2.72 -2.85 1.76
CA ALA A 101 -2.76 -3.49 0.44
C ALA A 101 -3.69 -2.79 -0.55
N GLU A 102 -4.75 -2.12 -0.07
CA GLU A 102 -5.68 -1.34 -0.90
C GLU A 102 -5.08 -0.07 -1.52
N MET A 103 -3.91 0.38 -1.04
CA MET A 103 -3.16 1.49 -1.65
C MET A 103 -2.29 1.04 -2.84
N VAL A 104 -2.21 -0.26 -3.08
CA VAL A 104 -1.55 -0.89 -4.23
C VAL A 104 -2.63 -1.41 -5.17
N PRO A 105 -2.55 -1.17 -6.49
CA PRO A 105 -3.59 -1.60 -7.42
C PRO A 105 -3.78 -3.12 -7.38
N VAL A 106 -5.04 -3.55 -7.39
CA VAL A 106 -5.42 -4.96 -7.33
C VAL A 106 -4.81 -5.77 -8.48
N GLU A 107 -4.59 -5.14 -9.61
CA GLU A 107 -3.97 -5.72 -10.79
C GLU A 107 -2.53 -6.18 -10.52
N PHE A 108 -1.78 -5.44 -9.70
CA PHE A 108 -0.45 -5.88 -9.26
C PHE A 108 -0.54 -7.18 -8.46
N TRP A 109 -1.44 -7.25 -7.48
CA TRP A 109 -1.61 -8.44 -6.66
C TRP A 109 -2.05 -9.64 -7.48
N GLY A 110 -3.02 -9.44 -8.40
CA GLY A 110 -3.49 -10.46 -9.32
C GLY A 110 -2.41 -10.98 -10.28
N TRP A 111 -1.41 -10.15 -10.58
CA TRP A 111 -0.26 -10.53 -11.39
C TRP A 111 0.85 -11.20 -10.55
N ALA A 112 1.14 -10.70 -9.35
CA ALA A 112 2.28 -11.14 -8.54
C ALA A 112 1.99 -12.42 -7.73
N ILE A 113 0.84 -12.49 -7.04
CA ILE A 113 0.51 -13.59 -6.13
C ILE A 113 0.51 -14.96 -6.83
N PRO A 114 -0.11 -15.13 -8.02
CA PRO A 114 -0.04 -16.41 -8.72
C PRO A 114 1.38 -16.84 -9.06
N GLN A 115 2.27 -15.91 -9.43
CA GLN A 115 3.66 -16.22 -9.75
C GLN A 115 4.47 -16.66 -8.52
N VAL A 116 4.19 -16.08 -7.36
CA VAL A 116 4.79 -16.53 -6.09
C VAL A 116 4.28 -17.93 -5.73
N LYS A 117 2.96 -18.16 -5.81
CA LYS A 117 2.34 -19.44 -5.47
C LYS A 117 2.68 -20.56 -6.45
N GLU A 118 2.99 -20.26 -7.70
CA GLU A 118 3.49 -21.25 -8.66
C GLU A 118 4.80 -21.89 -8.17
N LYS A 119 5.70 -21.08 -7.57
CA LYS A 119 6.98 -21.55 -7.04
C LYS A 119 6.90 -22.01 -5.58
N PHE A 120 6.04 -21.38 -4.79
CA PHE A 120 5.90 -21.60 -3.36
C PHE A 120 4.42 -21.73 -2.99
N PRO A 121 3.78 -22.88 -3.30
CA PRO A 121 2.31 -23.04 -3.17
C PRO A 121 1.79 -22.99 -1.73
N HIS A 122 2.66 -23.13 -0.72
CA HIS A 122 2.29 -23.04 0.70
C HIS A 122 2.17 -21.60 1.22
N ILE A 123 2.71 -20.62 0.48
CA ILE A 123 2.72 -19.21 0.94
C ILE A 123 1.29 -18.66 1.01
N ILE A 124 0.97 -18.08 2.15
CA ILE A 124 -0.31 -17.42 2.42
C ILE A 124 -0.15 -15.90 2.26
N PHE A 125 -1.14 -15.25 1.65
CA PHE A 125 -1.21 -13.79 1.54
C PHE A 125 -2.40 -13.25 2.33
N ILE A 126 -2.12 -12.36 3.28
CA ILE A 126 -3.11 -11.68 4.12
C ILE A 126 -3.07 -10.19 3.82
N ALA A 127 -4.17 -9.60 3.38
CA ALA A 127 -4.23 -8.18 3.06
C ALA A 127 -4.88 -7.36 4.17
N GLU A 128 -4.33 -6.17 4.39
CA GLU A 128 -5.00 -5.10 5.12
C GLU A 128 -5.79 -4.25 4.13
N VAL A 129 -7.11 -4.42 4.13
CA VAL A 129 -8.07 -3.68 3.30
C VAL A 129 -9.15 -3.13 4.22
N TYR A 130 -9.35 -1.82 4.25
CA TYR A 130 -10.32 -1.17 5.13
C TYR A 130 -11.66 -0.91 4.47
N ASN A 131 -11.71 -0.79 3.13
CA ASN A 131 -12.96 -0.59 2.41
C ASN A 131 -13.67 -1.93 2.18
N PRO A 132 -14.82 -2.21 2.85
CA PRO A 132 -15.53 -3.48 2.67
C PRO A 132 -16.04 -3.72 1.23
N ASN A 133 -16.23 -2.66 0.44
CA ASN A 133 -16.64 -2.80 -0.96
C ASN A 133 -15.53 -3.40 -1.83
N GLU A 134 -14.27 -3.30 -1.38
CA GLU A 134 -13.11 -3.84 -2.08
C GLU A 134 -12.78 -5.29 -1.66
N TYR A 135 -13.38 -5.85 -0.60
CA TYR A 135 -13.06 -7.19 -0.12
C TYR A 135 -13.15 -8.25 -1.21
N ARG A 136 -14.25 -8.26 -1.97
CA ARG A 136 -14.41 -9.22 -3.08
C ARG A 136 -13.37 -9.02 -4.17
N ASN A 137 -13.00 -7.77 -4.46
CA ASN A 137 -12.01 -7.43 -5.47
C ASN A 137 -10.63 -8.00 -5.09
N TYR A 138 -10.18 -7.77 -3.85
CA TYR A 138 -8.88 -8.23 -3.40
C TYR A 138 -8.81 -9.76 -3.20
N ILE A 139 -9.91 -10.42 -2.82
CA ILE A 139 -9.96 -11.89 -2.75
C ILE A 139 -9.94 -12.51 -4.15
N PHE A 140 -10.82 -12.07 -5.06
CA PHE A 140 -11.01 -12.78 -6.33
C PHE A 140 -10.06 -12.31 -7.42
N ASN A 141 -9.84 -11.01 -7.56
CA ASN A 141 -8.95 -10.45 -8.58
C ASN A 141 -7.52 -10.27 -8.04
N GLY A 142 -7.36 -9.95 -6.77
CA GLY A 142 -6.06 -9.82 -6.11
C GLY A 142 -5.43 -11.16 -5.69
N HIS A 143 -6.23 -12.24 -5.60
CA HIS A 143 -5.81 -13.58 -5.18
C HIS A 143 -5.29 -13.70 -3.74
N PHE A 144 -5.71 -12.79 -2.84
CA PHE A 144 -5.43 -12.92 -1.42
C PHE A 144 -6.18 -14.10 -0.80
N ASP A 145 -5.54 -14.78 0.15
CA ASP A 145 -6.17 -15.88 0.89
C ASP A 145 -7.07 -15.36 2.01
N TYR A 146 -6.67 -14.27 2.66
CA TYR A 146 -7.38 -13.66 3.77
C TYR A 146 -7.31 -12.15 3.73
N LEU A 147 -8.32 -11.51 4.32
CA LEU A 147 -8.36 -10.07 4.58
C LEU A 147 -8.60 -9.82 6.07
N TYR A 148 -8.16 -8.68 6.57
CA TYR A 148 -8.56 -8.19 7.88
C TYR A 148 -10.02 -7.78 7.86
N ASP A 149 -10.79 -8.23 8.84
CA ASP A 149 -12.11 -7.66 9.13
C ASP A 149 -11.95 -6.48 10.10
N LYS A 150 -11.46 -5.35 9.59
CA LYS A 150 -11.20 -4.14 10.38
C LYS A 150 -12.51 -3.41 10.72
N VAL A 151 -13.34 -3.17 9.71
CA VAL A 151 -14.50 -2.28 9.82
C VAL A 151 -15.73 -2.98 10.41
N GLY A 152 -15.83 -4.28 10.23
CA GLY A 152 -16.91 -5.08 10.80
C GLY A 152 -16.64 -5.51 12.25
N LEU A 153 -16.05 -6.69 12.41
CA LEU A 153 -15.89 -7.34 13.70
C LEU A 153 -14.91 -6.61 14.62
N TYR A 154 -13.72 -6.20 14.10
CA TYR A 154 -12.72 -5.55 14.94
C TYR A 154 -13.25 -4.25 15.58
N ASP A 155 -13.86 -3.36 14.79
CA ASP A 155 -14.35 -2.07 15.31
C ASP A 155 -15.49 -2.29 16.32
N THR A 156 -16.34 -3.28 16.11
CA THR A 156 -17.40 -3.66 17.07
C THR A 156 -16.81 -4.20 18.38
N LEU A 157 -15.82 -5.08 18.32
CA LEU A 157 -15.14 -5.61 19.52
C LEU A 157 -14.41 -4.50 20.28
N ARG A 158 -13.75 -3.59 19.59
CA ARG A 158 -13.09 -2.43 20.19
C ARG A 158 -14.10 -1.51 20.87
N ALA A 159 -15.20 -1.19 20.20
CA ALA A 159 -16.26 -0.37 20.77
C ALA A 159 -16.88 -1.01 22.00
N LEU A 160 -17.11 -2.35 21.99
CA LEU A 160 -17.59 -3.10 23.13
C LEU A 160 -16.63 -3.00 24.33
N THR A 161 -15.32 -3.20 24.11
CA THR A 161 -14.31 -3.14 25.18
C THR A 161 -14.16 -1.73 25.76
N CYS A 162 -14.44 -0.70 24.95
CA CYS A 162 -14.45 0.70 25.40
C CYS A 162 -15.79 1.14 26.02
N GLY A 163 -16.80 0.27 26.09
CA GLY A 163 -18.11 0.59 26.65
C GLY A 163 -19.03 1.41 25.73
N HIS A 164 -18.74 1.48 24.44
CA HIS A 164 -19.51 2.24 23.46
C HIS A 164 -20.52 1.39 22.69
N GLU A 165 -20.44 0.04 22.81
CA GLU A 165 -21.28 -0.91 22.12
C GLU A 165 -21.73 -2.04 23.05
N THR A 166 -22.72 -2.83 22.60
CA THR A 166 -23.20 -4.02 23.32
C THR A 166 -22.80 -5.31 22.59
N ALA A 167 -22.63 -6.40 23.33
CA ALA A 167 -22.28 -7.70 22.75
C ALA A 167 -23.33 -8.22 21.77
N THR A 168 -24.57 -7.74 21.83
CA THR A 168 -25.65 -8.08 20.90
C THR A 168 -25.37 -7.65 19.46
N ASN A 169 -24.44 -6.72 19.24
CA ASN A 169 -24.07 -6.25 17.90
C ASN A 169 -23.07 -7.17 17.19
N ILE A 170 -22.36 -8.03 17.92
CA ILE A 170 -21.36 -8.95 17.34
C ILE A 170 -21.95 -9.86 16.25
N PRO A 171 -23.11 -10.55 16.45
CA PRO A 171 -23.65 -11.45 15.44
C PRO A 171 -24.06 -10.78 14.13
N PHE A 172 -24.25 -9.46 14.14
CA PHE A 172 -24.60 -8.70 12.92
C PHE A 172 -23.37 -8.26 12.10
N ARG A 173 -22.17 -8.51 12.62
CA ARG A 173 -20.88 -8.20 11.97
C ARG A 173 -20.14 -9.45 11.48
N TRP A 174 -20.77 -10.59 11.71
CA TRP A 174 -20.20 -11.89 11.37
C TRP A 174 -20.58 -12.34 9.95
#